data_749e95ec2c04ab9dbe7856f3a6cf38d1
#
_entry.id   749e95ec2c04ab9dbe7856f3a6cf38d1
#
_cell.length_a   1.000
_cell.length_b   1.000
_cell.length_c   1.000
_cell.angle_alpha   90.00
_cell.angle_beta   90.00
_cell.angle_gamma   90.00
#
_symmetry.space_group_name_H-M   'P 1'
#
loop_
_entity.id
_entity.type
_entity.pdbx_description
1 polymer ?
#
loop_
_entity_poly.entity_id
_entity_poly.type
_entity_poly.pdbx_seq_one_letter_code
_entity_poly.pdbx_strand_id
1 'polypeptide(L)'
;NFINNLNNNGQLNYNGDLSKVSKFKFPKIKDFNKYEPSISFDDKNIIFFGKKGEILKFNETSKLIWKNNYYTKREKKLDPILFFASNKDTLIVADNIAKYYAVNIKTGELKWTKHNTSSFNSQIKIYKDKFFIVDAQNILRCFSIKDGNELWNIKTDQSLIKSQKKLSLIIIGANIFFNNSIGDISAVSINDEKLIWQVPTQNNNIYEDSFFLKTSDLVSDKKSIIFSNNKNELYSLDSSTGILNWKQKVSASIRPTLIDNLIFTVSEKGFFIIIDKNNGNLIRATNVFNQIKNKKNKIKPVGFVVGKNNIYLTTNHGRLIIADIKSGKTLDVLKIDNEKISRPFILSKNLFIIKQNSILRLN
;
A
#
# COMPACT_ATOMS: atom_id res chain seq x y z
N ASN A 1 3.31 -12.65 4.43
CA ASN A 1 2.71 -11.31 4.44
C ASN A 1 3.62 -10.33 3.72
N PHE A 2 3.26 -9.96 2.50
CA PHE A 2 4.11 -9.16 1.61
C PHE A 2 4.19 -7.68 2.02
N ILE A 3 3.18 -7.20 2.73
CA ILE A 3 3.22 -5.93 3.44
C ILE A 3 3.30 -6.30 4.91
N ASN A 4 4.50 -6.30 5.46
CA ASN A 4 4.70 -6.56 6.87
C ASN A 4 3.90 -5.54 7.72
N ASN A 5 3.75 -5.78 8.99
CA ASN A 5 3.01 -4.90 9.88
C ASN A 5 3.54 -3.47 9.93
N LEU A 6 4.80 -3.26 9.55
CA LEU A 6 5.48 -1.97 9.54
C LEU A 6 5.43 -1.25 8.17
N ASN A 7 4.84 -1.87 7.15
CA ASN A 7 4.84 -1.42 5.75
C ASN A 7 6.24 -1.18 5.15
N ASN A 8 7.29 -1.63 5.80
CA ASN A 8 8.65 -1.45 5.30
C ASN A 8 9.06 -2.59 4.36
N ASN A 9 9.38 -2.27 3.11
CA ASN A 9 9.62 -3.22 2.02
C ASN A 9 11.05 -3.15 1.47
N GLY A 10 12.04 -2.88 2.29
CA GLY A 10 13.44 -3.00 1.88
C GLY A 10 13.77 -4.45 1.49
N GLN A 11 14.21 -4.69 0.25
CA GLN A 11 14.51 -6.02 -0.30
C GLN A 11 15.94 -6.07 -0.84
N LEU A 12 16.90 -5.91 0.05
CA LEU A 12 18.33 -5.83 -0.29
C LEU A 12 18.89 -7.07 -1.04
N ASN A 13 18.20 -8.21 -0.98
CA ASN A 13 18.67 -9.45 -1.60
C ASN A 13 18.20 -9.63 -3.06
N TYR A 14 17.38 -8.72 -3.60
CA TYR A 14 16.94 -8.78 -4.98
C TYR A 14 17.92 -8.09 -5.91
N ASN A 15 18.32 -8.76 -6.95
CA ASN A 15 19.18 -8.24 -8.02
C ASN A 15 18.93 -9.03 -9.31
N GLY A 16 17.66 -9.14 -9.72
CA GLY A 16 17.26 -9.88 -10.92
C GLY A 16 17.64 -9.16 -12.21
N ASP A 17 17.76 -9.92 -13.28
CA ASP A 17 18.05 -9.46 -14.64
C ASP A 17 16.82 -8.92 -15.38
N LEU A 18 15.64 -8.98 -14.74
CA LEU A 18 14.35 -8.50 -15.26
C LEU A 18 13.85 -9.25 -16.50
N SER A 19 14.31 -10.45 -16.71
CA SER A 19 13.76 -11.32 -17.76
C SER A 19 12.30 -11.68 -17.43
N LYS A 20 11.45 -11.71 -18.47
CA LYS A 20 10.04 -12.07 -18.31
C LYS A 20 9.87 -13.55 -18.05
N VAL A 21 9.35 -13.91 -16.86
CA VAL A 21 9.17 -15.31 -16.44
C VAL A 21 7.74 -15.78 -16.73
N SER A 22 6.72 -15.05 -16.28
CA SER A 22 5.32 -15.46 -16.42
C SER A 22 4.35 -14.27 -16.38
N LYS A 23 3.11 -14.55 -16.84
CA LYS A 23 2.01 -13.58 -16.85
C LYS A 23 0.74 -14.21 -16.32
N PHE A 24 0.18 -13.65 -15.24
CA PHE A 24 -1.06 -14.08 -14.61
C PHE A 24 -2.21 -13.24 -15.15
N LYS A 25 -3.11 -13.84 -15.91
CA LYS A 25 -4.22 -13.12 -16.57
C LYS A 25 -5.47 -13.11 -15.69
N PHE A 26 -6.15 -11.95 -15.65
CA PHE A 26 -7.45 -11.78 -15.01
C PHE A 26 -8.31 -10.78 -15.81
N PRO A 27 -9.64 -10.75 -15.61
CA PRO A 27 -10.51 -9.78 -16.25
C PRO A 27 -10.14 -8.34 -15.91
N LYS A 28 -10.12 -7.45 -16.90
CA LYS A 28 -9.70 -6.05 -16.77
C LYS A 28 -10.44 -5.35 -15.64
N ILE A 29 -9.69 -4.76 -14.71
CA ILE A 29 -10.22 -3.94 -13.61
C ILE A 29 -10.56 -2.55 -14.18
N LYS A 30 -11.80 -2.09 -13.93
CA LYS A 30 -12.16 -0.70 -14.19
C LYS A 30 -11.44 0.24 -13.22
N ASP A 31 -11.20 1.46 -13.67
CA ASP A 31 -10.63 2.52 -12.83
C ASP A 31 -9.31 2.15 -12.12
N PHE A 32 -8.54 1.21 -12.71
CA PHE A 32 -7.22 0.82 -12.19
C PHE A 32 -6.33 2.03 -11.85
N ASN A 33 -6.51 3.14 -12.58
CA ASN A 33 -5.77 4.36 -12.37
C ASN A 33 -6.11 5.09 -11.06
N LYS A 34 -7.30 4.86 -10.51
CA LYS A 34 -7.79 5.48 -9.26
C LYS A 34 -7.36 4.70 -8.02
N TYR A 35 -7.05 3.42 -8.16
CA TYR A 35 -6.75 2.53 -7.03
C TYR A 35 -5.29 2.07 -7.05
N GLU A 36 -4.79 1.72 -5.88
CA GLU A 36 -3.50 1.04 -5.72
C GLU A 36 -3.74 -0.41 -5.30
N PRO A 37 -4.04 -1.31 -6.26
CA PRO A 37 -4.26 -2.71 -5.94
C PRO A 37 -2.98 -3.34 -5.41
N SER A 38 -3.13 -4.28 -4.48
CA SER A 38 -2.03 -5.04 -3.91
C SER A 38 -2.22 -6.53 -4.17
N ILE A 39 -1.10 -7.22 -4.39
CA ILE A 39 -1.08 -8.67 -4.49
C ILE A 39 -1.09 -9.25 -3.08
N SER A 40 -1.86 -10.31 -2.86
CA SER A 40 -1.70 -11.17 -1.69
C SER A 40 -0.97 -12.45 -2.09
N PHE A 41 -0.12 -12.95 -1.21
CA PHE A 41 0.64 -14.16 -1.46
C PHE A 41 0.31 -15.21 -0.40
N ASP A 42 0.24 -16.46 -0.84
CA ASP A 42 0.17 -17.65 -0.01
C ASP A 42 1.36 -18.53 -0.41
N ASP A 43 2.43 -18.44 0.34
CA ASP A 43 3.76 -18.95 -0.02
C ASP A 43 4.19 -18.39 -1.39
N LYS A 44 4.36 -19.22 -2.40
CA LYS A 44 4.71 -18.81 -3.77
C LYS A 44 3.50 -18.55 -4.67
N ASN A 45 2.28 -18.83 -4.18
CA ASN A 45 1.05 -18.63 -4.93
C ASN A 45 0.60 -17.17 -4.85
N ILE A 46 0.00 -16.68 -5.93
CA ILE A 46 -0.51 -15.33 -6.07
C ILE A 46 -2.02 -15.33 -5.92
N ILE A 47 -2.52 -14.43 -5.07
CA ILE A 47 -3.96 -14.17 -4.92
C ILE A 47 -4.22 -12.74 -5.37
N PHE A 48 -5.18 -12.60 -6.27
CA PHE A 48 -5.58 -11.32 -6.80
C PHE A 48 -7.08 -11.32 -7.14
N PHE A 49 -7.63 -10.17 -7.51
CA PHE A 49 -9.02 -10.04 -7.89
C PHE A 49 -9.18 -9.53 -9.33
N GLY A 50 -10.29 -9.91 -9.95
CA GLY A 50 -10.67 -9.42 -11.25
C GLY A 50 -11.87 -8.47 -11.19
N LYS A 51 -12.37 -8.10 -12.38
CA LYS A 51 -13.59 -7.32 -12.50
C LYS A 51 -14.76 -8.01 -11.77
N LYS A 52 -15.65 -7.25 -11.17
CA LYS A 52 -16.81 -7.74 -10.42
C LYS A 52 -16.47 -8.51 -9.12
N GLY A 53 -15.26 -8.32 -8.58
CA GLY A 53 -14.89 -8.86 -7.27
C GLY A 53 -14.62 -10.37 -7.24
N GLU A 54 -14.37 -11.01 -8.38
CA GLU A 54 -13.90 -12.39 -8.37
C GLU A 54 -12.49 -12.49 -7.80
N ILE A 55 -12.21 -13.50 -6.99
CA ILE A 55 -10.89 -13.79 -6.47
C ILE A 55 -10.29 -14.94 -7.26
N LEU A 56 -9.02 -14.80 -7.65
CA LEU A 56 -8.25 -15.79 -8.38
C LEU A 56 -6.99 -16.13 -7.59
N LYS A 57 -6.70 -17.40 -7.44
CA LYS A 57 -5.43 -17.89 -6.92
C LYS A 57 -4.70 -18.64 -8.00
N PHE A 58 -3.44 -18.28 -8.21
CA PHE A 58 -2.55 -18.87 -9.19
C PHE A 58 -1.34 -19.49 -8.50
N ASN A 59 -0.82 -20.57 -9.04
CA ASN A 59 0.48 -21.08 -8.64
C ASN A 59 1.62 -20.27 -9.28
N GLU A 60 2.85 -20.56 -8.90
CA GLU A 60 4.04 -19.89 -9.42
C GLU A 60 4.23 -19.99 -10.95
N THR A 61 3.66 -21.01 -11.59
CA THR A 61 3.70 -21.21 -13.06
C THR A 61 2.54 -20.53 -13.80
N SER A 62 1.79 -19.64 -13.13
CA SER A 62 0.59 -18.94 -13.63
C SER A 62 -0.62 -19.82 -13.95
N LYS A 63 -0.65 -21.06 -13.48
CA LYS A 63 -1.84 -21.94 -13.58
C LYS A 63 -2.84 -21.54 -12.49
N LEU A 64 -4.11 -21.43 -12.86
CA LEU A 64 -5.20 -21.14 -11.93
C LEU A 64 -5.40 -22.34 -11.00
N ILE A 65 -5.36 -22.10 -9.67
CA ILE A 65 -5.66 -23.10 -8.63
C ILE A 65 -7.15 -23.10 -8.35
N TRP A 66 -7.70 -21.92 -8.00
CA TRP A 66 -9.13 -21.74 -7.80
C TRP A 66 -9.56 -20.30 -8.17
N LYS A 67 -10.85 -20.17 -8.47
CA LYS A 67 -11.49 -18.90 -8.80
C LYS A 67 -12.90 -18.91 -8.21
N ASN A 68 -13.22 -17.93 -7.36
CA ASN A 68 -14.54 -17.81 -6.73
C ASN A 68 -15.03 -16.37 -6.73
N ASN A 69 -16.34 -16.20 -6.65
CA ASN A 69 -16.98 -14.90 -6.55
C ASN A 69 -18.11 -14.95 -5.51
N TYR A 70 -18.00 -14.15 -4.47
CA TYR A 70 -18.91 -14.16 -3.31
C TYR A 70 -19.92 -13.01 -3.34
N TYR A 71 -20.08 -12.37 -4.51
CA TYR A 71 -20.98 -11.24 -4.72
C TYR A 71 -22.26 -11.65 -5.43
N THR A 72 -23.38 -11.06 -5.02
CA THR A 72 -24.67 -11.16 -5.71
C THR A 72 -24.64 -10.46 -7.07
N LYS A 73 -25.66 -10.69 -7.90
CA LYS A 73 -25.79 -10.02 -9.22
C LYS A 73 -25.81 -8.49 -9.09
N ARG A 74 -26.41 -7.94 -8.02
CA ARG A 74 -26.47 -6.50 -7.76
C ARG A 74 -25.13 -5.94 -7.35
N GLU A 75 -24.43 -6.57 -6.41
CA GLU A 75 -23.11 -6.15 -5.92
C GLU A 75 -22.07 -6.18 -7.05
N LYS A 76 -22.12 -7.17 -7.94
CA LYS A 76 -21.21 -7.26 -9.10
C LYS A 76 -21.30 -6.07 -10.06
N LYS A 77 -22.44 -5.37 -10.11
CA LYS A 77 -22.61 -4.17 -10.95
C LYS A 77 -21.88 -2.95 -10.40
N LEU A 78 -21.51 -2.98 -9.12
CA LEU A 78 -20.77 -1.92 -8.43
C LEU A 78 -19.25 -2.04 -8.66
N ASP A 79 -18.78 -3.07 -9.38
CA ASP A 79 -17.37 -3.34 -9.66
C ASP A 79 -16.49 -3.26 -8.39
N PRO A 80 -16.71 -4.13 -7.36
CA PRO A 80 -16.05 -4.02 -6.07
C PRO A 80 -14.52 -4.11 -6.16
N ILE A 81 -13.84 -3.27 -5.39
CA ILE A 81 -12.38 -3.22 -5.26
C ILE A 81 -12.01 -3.89 -3.94
N LEU A 82 -11.17 -4.90 -4.00
CA LEU A 82 -10.87 -5.76 -2.87
C LEU A 82 -9.56 -5.39 -2.18
N PHE A 83 -9.59 -5.42 -0.85
CA PHE A 83 -8.44 -5.32 0.03
C PHE A 83 -8.24 -6.67 0.71
N PHE A 84 -6.98 -7.10 0.82
CA PHE A 84 -6.62 -8.43 1.32
C PHE A 84 -5.69 -8.37 2.51
N ALA A 85 -5.90 -9.29 3.44
CA ALA A 85 -4.90 -9.73 4.40
C ALA A 85 -5.04 -11.22 4.64
N SER A 86 -3.95 -11.94 4.91
CA SER A 86 -3.98 -13.37 5.13
C SER A 86 -3.32 -13.76 6.44
N ASN A 87 -3.90 -14.74 7.12
CA ASN A 87 -3.34 -15.39 8.29
C ASN A 87 -3.47 -16.90 8.09
N LYS A 88 -2.32 -17.61 8.06
CA LYS A 88 -2.24 -19.08 7.87
C LYS A 88 -3.21 -19.58 6.78
N ASP A 89 -4.37 -20.10 7.20
CA ASP A 89 -5.36 -20.73 6.33
C ASP A 89 -6.55 -19.82 5.97
N THR A 90 -6.51 -18.55 6.38
CA THR A 90 -7.62 -17.63 6.20
C THR A 90 -7.17 -16.40 5.40
N LEU A 91 -7.90 -16.11 4.32
CA LEU A 91 -7.82 -14.86 3.60
C LEU A 91 -8.98 -13.98 4.04
N ILE A 92 -8.69 -12.84 4.65
CA ILE A 92 -9.64 -11.78 4.96
C ILE A 92 -9.74 -10.85 3.76
N VAL A 93 -10.96 -10.55 3.38
CA VAL A 93 -11.29 -9.65 2.28
C VAL A 93 -12.26 -8.61 2.76
N ALA A 94 -12.01 -7.35 2.45
CA ALA A 94 -12.95 -6.25 2.61
C ALA A 94 -12.95 -5.39 1.33
N ASP A 95 -14.00 -4.61 1.12
CA ASP A 95 -14.16 -3.88 -0.12
C ASP A 95 -14.71 -2.45 0.05
N ASN A 96 -14.74 -1.74 -1.08
CA ASN A 96 -15.26 -0.38 -1.17
C ASN A 96 -16.79 -0.28 -1.22
N ILE A 97 -17.52 -1.39 -1.13
CA ILE A 97 -19.00 -1.44 -1.07
C ILE A 97 -19.53 -1.95 0.28
N ALA A 98 -18.68 -1.87 1.33
CA ALA A 98 -18.96 -2.22 2.71
C ALA A 98 -19.12 -3.73 3.02
N LYS A 99 -18.76 -4.61 2.10
CA LYS A 99 -18.78 -6.05 2.36
C LYS A 99 -17.42 -6.53 2.84
N TYR A 100 -17.43 -7.46 3.79
CA TYR A 100 -16.23 -8.15 4.24
C TYR A 100 -16.52 -9.61 4.53
N TYR A 101 -15.53 -10.47 4.32
CA TYR A 101 -15.68 -11.90 4.44
C TYR A 101 -14.35 -12.61 4.59
N ALA A 102 -14.39 -13.84 5.04
CA ALA A 102 -13.24 -14.71 5.10
C ALA A 102 -13.43 -15.95 4.24
N VAL A 103 -12.34 -16.37 3.62
CA VAL A 103 -12.29 -17.61 2.85
C VAL A 103 -11.12 -18.47 3.28
N ASN A 104 -11.23 -19.77 3.10
CA ASN A 104 -10.10 -20.68 3.20
C ASN A 104 -9.11 -20.35 2.08
N ILE A 105 -7.88 -19.97 2.43
CA ILE A 105 -6.89 -19.52 1.45
C ILE A 105 -6.46 -20.63 0.48
N LYS A 106 -6.55 -21.91 0.90
CA LYS A 106 -6.15 -23.06 0.09
C LYS A 106 -7.24 -23.48 -0.88
N THR A 107 -8.49 -23.58 -0.41
CA THR A 107 -9.62 -24.12 -1.19
C THR A 107 -10.48 -23.04 -1.84
N GLY A 108 -10.44 -21.80 -1.34
CA GLY A 108 -11.33 -20.72 -1.75
C GLY A 108 -12.75 -20.85 -1.17
N GLU A 109 -13.03 -21.76 -0.24
CA GLU A 109 -14.34 -21.89 0.38
C GLU A 109 -14.65 -20.73 1.32
N LEU A 110 -15.90 -20.24 1.27
CA LEU A 110 -16.37 -19.16 2.13
C LEU A 110 -16.49 -19.66 3.58
N LYS A 111 -15.84 -18.97 4.52
CA LYS A 111 -15.97 -19.24 5.95
C LYS A 111 -17.13 -18.46 6.56
N TRP A 112 -17.18 -17.17 6.30
CA TRP A 112 -18.24 -16.26 6.73
C TRP A 112 -18.27 -15.01 5.84
N THR A 113 -19.40 -14.29 5.82
CA THR A 113 -19.58 -13.01 5.12
C THR A 113 -20.47 -12.08 5.91
N LYS A 114 -20.12 -10.79 5.90
CA LYS A 114 -20.81 -9.72 6.61
C LYS A 114 -20.81 -8.40 5.84
N HIS A 115 -21.61 -7.46 6.29
CA HIS A 115 -21.65 -6.09 5.79
C HIS A 115 -21.41 -5.10 6.93
N ASN A 116 -20.63 -4.06 6.63
CA ASN A 116 -20.44 -2.92 7.50
C ASN A 116 -21.45 -1.82 7.15
N THR A 117 -21.61 -0.85 8.01
CA THR A 117 -22.48 0.33 7.78
C THR A 117 -21.86 1.33 6.80
N SER A 118 -20.55 1.29 6.60
CA SER A 118 -19.78 2.17 5.73
C SER A 118 -18.77 1.39 4.91
N SER A 119 -18.45 1.88 3.71
CA SER A 119 -17.43 1.30 2.83
C SER A 119 -16.05 1.33 3.48
N PHE A 120 -15.19 0.39 3.12
CA PHE A 120 -13.81 0.39 3.58
C PHE A 120 -12.90 1.11 2.58
N ASN A 121 -11.87 1.79 3.09
CA ASN A 121 -10.88 2.48 2.27
C ASN A 121 -9.49 2.45 2.92
N SER A 122 -9.06 1.32 3.43
CA SER A 122 -7.74 1.21 4.04
C SER A 122 -7.06 -0.12 3.77
N GLN A 123 -5.82 -0.22 4.18
CA GLN A 123 -5.14 -1.50 4.34
C GLN A 123 -5.83 -2.32 5.42
N ILE A 124 -5.74 -3.64 5.33
CA ILE A 124 -6.12 -4.56 6.41
C ILE A 124 -4.85 -5.01 7.12
N LYS A 125 -4.85 -5.00 8.45
CA LYS A 125 -3.77 -5.55 9.27
C LYS A 125 -4.31 -6.64 10.19
N ILE A 126 -3.48 -7.64 10.43
CA ILE A 126 -3.81 -8.78 11.30
C ILE A 126 -2.86 -8.80 12.49
N TYR A 127 -3.43 -8.97 13.67
CA TYR A 127 -2.70 -9.20 14.92
C TYR A 127 -3.38 -10.31 15.70
N LYS A 128 -2.68 -11.43 15.90
CA LYS A 128 -3.22 -12.65 16.53
C LYS A 128 -4.49 -13.14 15.81
N ASP A 129 -5.61 -13.18 16.51
CA ASP A 129 -6.94 -13.60 16.06
C ASP A 129 -7.85 -12.46 15.60
N LYS A 130 -7.31 -11.24 15.52
CA LYS A 130 -8.03 -10.01 15.17
C LYS A 130 -7.53 -9.43 13.86
N PHE A 131 -8.41 -8.74 13.13
CA PHE A 131 -8.02 -7.89 12.01
C PHE A 131 -8.57 -6.48 12.15
N PHE A 132 -7.85 -5.54 11.57
CA PHE A 132 -8.09 -4.10 11.69
C PHE A 132 -8.22 -3.48 10.32
N ILE A 133 -9.18 -2.56 10.19
CA ILE A 133 -9.44 -1.81 8.96
C ILE A 133 -10.10 -0.48 9.32
N VAL A 134 -9.85 0.56 8.53
CA VAL A 134 -10.52 1.86 8.66
C VAL A 134 -11.59 1.99 7.58
N ASP A 135 -12.76 2.43 7.97
CA ASP A 135 -13.85 2.68 7.04
C ASP A 135 -13.86 4.15 6.53
N ALA A 136 -14.76 4.43 5.59
CA ALA A 136 -14.88 5.76 4.99
C ALA A 136 -15.44 6.83 5.94
N GLN A 137 -15.80 6.49 7.16
CA GLN A 137 -16.17 7.42 8.24
C GLN A 137 -15.01 7.68 9.21
N ASN A 138 -13.77 7.30 8.86
CA ASN A 138 -12.58 7.39 9.71
C ASN A 138 -12.72 6.60 11.02
N ILE A 139 -13.47 5.51 11.01
CA ILE A 139 -13.61 4.62 12.16
C ILE A 139 -12.63 3.46 11.98
N LEU A 140 -11.68 3.34 12.90
CA LEU A 140 -10.87 2.13 13.04
C LEU A 140 -11.74 1.04 13.65
N ARG A 141 -11.87 -0.09 12.96
CA ARG A 141 -12.65 -1.23 13.41
C ARG A 141 -11.76 -2.43 13.67
N CYS A 142 -12.03 -3.12 14.73
CA CYS A 142 -11.42 -4.39 15.12
C CYS A 142 -12.43 -5.51 15.02
N PHE A 143 -12.10 -6.53 14.25
CA PHE A 143 -12.97 -7.69 14.04
C PHE A 143 -12.26 -9.00 14.41
N SER A 144 -13.04 -9.99 14.83
CA SER A 144 -12.60 -11.35 15.01
C SER A 144 -12.36 -12.04 13.64
N ILE A 145 -11.21 -12.72 13.47
CA ILE A 145 -10.93 -13.51 12.26
C ILE A 145 -11.84 -14.74 12.18
N LYS A 146 -12.23 -15.30 13.33
CA LYS A 146 -12.99 -16.54 13.44
C LYS A 146 -14.37 -16.42 12.79
N ASP A 147 -15.08 -15.35 13.06
CA ASP A 147 -16.50 -15.18 12.72
C ASP A 147 -16.86 -13.81 12.13
N GLY A 148 -15.89 -12.88 12.05
CA GLY A 148 -16.09 -11.53 11.53
C GLY A 148 -16.91 -10.62 12.43
N ASN A 149 -17.16 -10.97 13.70
CA ASN A 149 -17.84 -10.08 14.63
C ASN A 149 -16.98 -8.87 14.97
N GLU A 150 -17.58 -7.69 14.99
CA GLU A 150 -16.91 -6.49 15.50
C GLU A 150 -16.71 -6.64 17.00
N LEU A 151 -15.47 -6.47 17.44
CA LEU A 151 -15.08 -6.54 18.84
C LEU A 151 -15.14 -5.16 19.47
N TRP A 152 -14.58 -4.16 18.79
CA TRP A 152 -14.56 -2.76 19.19
C TRP A 152 -14.26 -1.84 18.01
N ASN A 153 -14.48 -0.55 18.20
CA ASN A 153 -14.11 0.48 17.23
C ASN A 153 -13.65 1.77 17.91
N ILE A 154 -12.84 2.55 17.20
CA ILE A 154 -12.39 3.88 17.62
C ILE A 154 -12.76 4.87 16.52
N LYS A 155 -13.56 5.88 16.88
CA LYS A 155 -13.91 6.98 16.00
C LYS A 155 -12.84 8.05 16.08
N THR A 156 -12.42 8.57 14.91
CA THR A 156 -11.56 9.76 14.81
C THR A 156 -12.32 10.87 14.09
N ASP A 157 -11.71 12.05 14.00
CA ASP A 157 -12.36 13.20 13.40
C ASP A 157 -12.83 12.91 11.97
N GLN A 158 -14.02 13.38 11.67
CA GLN A 158 -14.68 13.19 10.39
C GLN A 158 -14.57 14.45 9.54
N SER A 159 -14.39 14.28 8.23
CA SER A 159 -14.54 15.33 7.23
C SER A 159 -15.76 15.06 6.36
N LEU A 160 -16.44 16.13 5.95
CA LEU A 160 -17.48 16.06 4.92
C LEU A 160 -16.92 15.57 3.58
N ILE A 161 -15.66 15.88 3.31
CA ILE A 161 -14.95 15.50 2.11
C ILE A 161 -14.09 14.27 2.42
N LYS A 162 -14.33 13.19 1.69
CA LYS A 162 -13.67 11.91 1.91
C LYS A 162 -12.62 11.66 0.83
N SER A 163 -11.37 11.46 1.23
CA SER A 163 -10.33 11.05 0.32
C SER A 163 -10.61 9.67 -0.28
N GLN A 164 -10.38 9.54 -1.59
CA GLN A 164 -10.42 8.24 -2.27
C GLN A 164 -9.11 7.46 -2.12
N LYS A 165 -8.06 8.08 -1.56
CA LYS A 165 -6.79 7.40 -1.32
C LYS A 165 -6.96 6.34 -0.23
N LYS A 166 -6.42 5.15 -0.49
CA LYS A 166 -6.39 4.05 0.48
C LYS A 166 -5.58 4.46 1.71
N LEU A 167 -6.22 4.44 2.88
CA LEU A 167 -5.61 4.77 4.16
C LEU A 167 -4.59 3.69 4.58
N SER A 168 -3.55 4.12 5.26
CA SER A 168 -2.46 3.27 5.69
C SER A 168 -2.59 2.88 7.15
N LEU A 169 -2.28 1.63 7.45
CA LEU A 169 -2.21 1.08 8.80
C LEU A 169 -0.86 0.41 9.01
N ILE A 170 -0.30 0.53 10.22
CA ILE A 170 0.85 -0.26 10.69
C ILE A 170 0.58 -0.76 12.11
N ILE A 171 1.25 -1.85 12.50
CA ILE A 171 1.19 -2.41 13.86
C ILE A 171 2.60 -2.53 14.41
N ILE A 172 2.82 -1.94 15.59
CA ILE A 172 4.07 -1.99 16.33
C ILE A 172 3.76 -2.58 17.71
N GLY A 173 4.25 -3.77 18.01
CA GLY A 173 3.87 -4.46 19.26
C GLY A 173 2.37 -4.69 19.35
N ALA A 174 1.75 -4.19 20.39
CA ALA A 174 0.29 -4.24 20.61
C ALA A 174 -0.40 -2.88 20.31
N ASN A 175 0.22 -2.03 19.51
CA ASN A 175 -0.35 -0.75 19.11
C ASN A 175 -0.57 -0.70 17.59
N ILE A 176 -1.71 -0.14 17.17
CA ILE A 176 -2.03 0.10 15.79
C ILE A 176 -1.98 1.60 15.50
N PHE A 177 -1.39 1.96 14.37
CA PHE A 177 -1.25 3.33 13.91
C PHE A 177 -1.89 3.44 12.54
N PHE A 178 -2.62 4.52 12.31
CA PHE A 178 -3.30 4.75 11.03
C PHE A 178 -3.45 6.24 10.75
N ASN A 179 -3.55 6.57 9.47
CA ASN A 179 -3.98 7.89 9.05
C ASN A 179 -5.47 7.89 8.71
N ASN A 180 -6.13 8.98 9.01
CA ASN A 180 -7.52 9.21 8.60
C ASN A 180 -7.60 9.99 7.27
N SER A 181 -8.82 10.25 6.78
CA SER A 181 -9.05 10.94 5.50
C SER A 181 -8.69 12.44 5.53
N ILE A 182 -8.47 13.02 6.72
CA ILE A 182 -8.00 14.40 6.90
C ILE A 182 -6.47 14.47 6.98
N GLY A 183 -5.80 13.32 7.14
CA GLY A 183 -4.35 13.23 7.21
C GLY A 183 -3.79 13.16 8.63
N ASP A 184 -4.64 13.16 9.68
CA ASP A 184 -4.17 12.96 11.05
C ASP A 184 -3.64 11.55 11.25
N ILE A 185 -2.67 11.41 12.12
CA ILE A 185 -2.11 10.14 12.53
C ILE A 185 -2.60 9.82 13.94
N SER A 186 -3.16 8.63 14.09
CA SER A 186 -3.67 8.15 15.38
C SER A 186 -2.96 6.87 15.79
N ALA A 187 -2.69 6.72 17.09
CA ALA A 187 -2.19 5.51 17.74
C ALA A 187 -3.25 4.96 18.69
N VAL A 188 -3.51 3.67 18.62
CA VAL A 188 -4.50 2.98 19.46
C VAL A 188 -3.87 1.75 20.08
N SER A 189 -4.08 1.53 21.39
CA SER A 189 -3.73 0.30 22.07
C SER A 189 -4.73 -0.80 21.68
N ILE A 190 -4.20 -1.93 21.18
CA ILE A 190 -5.03 -3.09 20.81
C ILE A 190 -5.55 -3.80 22.05
N ASN A 191 -4.78 -3.78 23.15
CA ASN A 191 -5.14 -4.46 24.39
C ASN A 191 -6.12 -3.64 25.23
N ASP A 192 -5.90 -2.32 25.34
CA ASP A 192 -6.73 -1.43 26.16
C ASP A 192 -7.93 -0.86 25.38
N GLU A 193 -7.95 -1.06 24.06
CA GLU A 193 -9.02 -0.61 23.15
C GLU A 193 -9.23 0.92 23.19
N LYS A 194 -8.14 1.68 23.39
CA LYS A 194 -8.15 3.13 23.61
C LYS A 194 -7.18 3.86 22.71
N LEU A 195 -7.56 5.09 22.36
CA LEU A 195 -6.67 6.05 21.71
C LEU A 195 -5.52 6.39 22.67
N ILE A 196 -4.27 6.26 22.19
CA ILE A 196 -3.07 6.64 22.94
C ILE A 196 -2.74 8.10 22.65
N TRP A 197 -2.64 8.45 21.36
CA TRP A 197 -2.40 9.80 20.89
C TRP A 197 -2.95 10.00 19.48
N GLN A 198 -3.20 11.26 19.13
CA GLN A 198 -3.56 11.68 17.78
C GLN A 198 -2.80 12.97 17.47
N VAL A 199 -2.19 13.04 16.29
CA VAL A 199 -1.40 14.16 15.81
C VAL A 199 -1.99 14.71 14.53
N PRO A 200 -2.48 15.96 14.52
CA PRO A 200 -2.90 16.62 13.31
C PRO A 200 -1.68 16.96 12.44
N THR A 201 -1.73 16.61 11.15
CA THR A 201 -0.63 16.91 10.22
C THR A 201 -1.01 17.97 9.18
N GLN A 202 -2.24 18.44 9.20
CA GLN A 202 -2.79 19.46 8.31
C GLN A 202 -3.04 20.76 9.08
N ASN A 203 -2.93 21.92 8.43
CA ASN A 203 -3.39 23.19 9.01
C ASN A 203 -4.89 23.36 8.82
N ASN A 204 -5.50 24.27 9.62
CA ASN A 204 -6.93 24.53 9.70
C ASN A 204 -7.62 25.00 8.41
N ASN A 205 -6.94 25.20 7.30
CA ASN A 205 -7.55 25.51 6.01
C ASN A 205 -8.05 24.23 5.31
N ILE A 206 -9.01 23.59 5.96
CA ILE A 206 -9.54 22.26 5.65
C ILE A 206 -10.23 22.19 4.27
N TYR A 207 -10.66 23.30 3.69
CA TYR A 207 -11.57 23.29 2.54
C TYR A 207 -10.91 23.09 1.18
N GLU A 208 -9.67 23.52 0.97
CA GLU A 208 -9.01 23.38 -0.34
C GLU A 208 -8.13 22.11 -0.46
N ASP A 209 -7.54 21.63 0.63
CA ASP A 209 -6.58 20.51 0.62
C ASP A 209 -7.22 19.13 0.77
N SER A 210 -8.46 19.05 1.25
CA SER A 210 -9.12 17.78 1.57
C SER A 210 -9.55 16.95 0.35
N PHE A 211 -9.71 17.57 -0.82
CA PHE A 211 -10.04 16.84 -2.06
C PHE A 211 -8.91 15.91 -2.54
N PHE A 212 -7.66 16.18 -2.17
CA PHE A 212 -6.49 15.45 -2.66
C PHE A 212 -5.55 15.08 -1.52
N LEU A 213 -5.98 14.18 -0.65
CA LEU A 213 -5.07 13.63 0.36
C LEU A 213 -3.88 12.95 -0.33
N LYS A 214 -2.70 13.58 -0.28
CA LYS A 214 -1.46 13.10 -0.89
C LYS A 214 -0.50 12.48 0.13
N THR A 215 -0.98 12.10 1.31
CA THR A 215 -0.14 11.44 2.30
C THR A 215 0.43 10.14 1.73
N SER A 216 1.70 9.84 2.02
CA SER A 216 2.25 8.51 1.72
C SER A 216 1.68 7.46 2.68
N ASP A 217 1.94 6.17 2.39
CA ASP A 217 1.73 5.15 3.41
C ASP A 217 2.64 5.42 4.62
N LEU A 218 2.14 5.10 5.82
CA LEU A 218 2.93 5.04 7.04
C LEU A 218 3.95 3.90 6.94
N VAL A 219 5.19 4.17 7.32
CA VAL A 219 6.26 3.17 7.40
C VAL A 219 6.97 3.34 8.75
N SER A 220 7.38 2.23 9.36
CA SER A 220 8.06 2.28 10.66
C SER A 220 9.25 1.34 10.72
N ASP A 221 10.20 1.69 11.59
CA ASP A 221 11.29 0.84 12.09
C ASP A 221 11.05 0.35 13.53
N LYS A 222 9.84 0.52 14.04
CA LYS A 222 9.34 0.31 15.40
C LYS A 222 9.53 1.49 16.35
N LYS A 223 10.54 2.33 16.17
CA LYS A 223 10.79 3.52 17.00
C LYS A 223 10.15 4.77 16.42
N SER A 224 10.26 4.91 15.09
CA SER A 224 9.76 6.07 14.37
C SER A 224 8.68 5.69 13.36
N ILE A 225 7.76 6.61 13.12
CA ILE A 225 6.76 6.53 12.05
C ILE A 225 7.11 7.57 11.01
N ILE A 226 7.37 7.11 9.78
CA ILE A 226 7.78 7.95 8.66
C ILE A 226 6.65 8.02 7.64
N PHE A 227 6.27 9.22 7.23
CA PHE A 227 5.26 9.47 6.18
C PHE A 227 5.40 10.88 5.61
N SER A 228 4.82 11.12 4.44
CA SER A 228 4.69 12.46 3.86
C SER A 228 3.25 12.94 3.90
N ASN A 229 3.06 14.25 3.93
CA ASN A 229 1.76 14.90 3.92
C ASN A 229 1.51 15.75 2.65
N ASN A 230 0.34 16.40 2.58
CA ASN A 230 -0.06 17.26 1.46
C ASN A 230 0.81 18.52 1.28
N LYS A 231 1.51 18.96 2.33
CA LYS A 231 2.35 20.16 2.31
C LYS A 231 3.72 19.94 1.69
N ASN A 232 3.94 18.79 1.06
CA ASN A 232 5.23 18.39 0.54
C ASN A 232 6.29 18.27 1.64
N GLU A 233 5.91 17.79 2.81
CA GLU A 233 6.79 17.53 3.93
C GLU A 233 6.82 16.04 4.25
N LEU A 234 8.01 15.53 4.55
CA LEU A 234 8.24 14.20 5.12
C LEU A 234 8.42 14.36 6.63
N TYR A 235 7.71 13.54 7.39
CA TYR A 235 7.69 13.56 8.85
C TYR A 235 8.32 12.31 9.44
N SER A 236 8.97 12.49 10.58
CA SER A 236 9.30 11.43 11.52
C SER A 236 8.65 11.73 12.85
N LEU A 237 7.78 10.85 13.31
CA LEU A 237 7.19 10.92 14.65
C LEU A 237 7.77 9.81 15.52
N ASP A 238 7.94 10.07 16.80
CA ASP A 238 8.18 9.02 17.80
C ASP A 238 6.93 8.13 17.92
N SER A 239 7.09 6.82 17.82
CA SER A 239 5.95 5.91 17.79
C SER A 239 5.23 5.78 19.13
N SER A 240 5.92 6.04 20.25
CA SER A 240 5.36 5.89 21.59
C SER A 240 4.56 7.13 22.03
N THR A 241 5.02 8.31 21.63
CA THR A 241 4.48 9.59 22.11
C THR A 241 3.74 10.40 21.05
N GLY A 242 3.98 10.12 19.76
CA GLY A 242 3.48 10.94 18.64
C GLY A 242 4.25 12.27 18.47
N ILE A 243 5.28 12.53 19.29
CA ILE A 243 6.08 13.76 19.20
C ILE A 243 6.88 13.78 17.90
N LEU A 244 6.98 14.96 17.29
CA LEU A 244 7.76 15.19 16.10
C LEU A 244 9.26 15.06 16.40
N ASN A 245 9.93 14.08 15.77
CA ASN A 245 11.39 13.98 15.80
C ASN A 245 12.01 15.03 14.88
N TRP A 246 11.55 15.06 13.63
CA TRP A 246 11.96 16.03 12.61
C TRP A 246 10.96 16.05 11.45
N LYS A 247 11.05 17.11 10.64
CA LYS A 247 10.35 17.21 9.35
C LYS A 247 11.29 17.78 8.28
N GLN A 248 11.12 17.35 7.03
CA GLN A 248 11.92 17.76 5.88
C GLN A 248 11.03 18.10 4.69
N LYS A 249 11.32 19.20 3.98
CA LYS A 249 10.59 19.56 2.74
C LYS A 249 10.91 18.59 1.61
N VAL A 250 10.04 17.62 1.41
CA VAL A 250 10.14 16.60 0.35
C VAL A 250 8.76 16.32 -0.22
N SER A 251 8.55 16.68 -1.49
CA SER A 251 7.30 16.39 -2.21
C SER A 251 7.25 14.93 -2.67
N ALA A 252 6.93 14.01 -1.76
CA ALA A 252 6.83 12.59 -2.05
C ALA A 252 5.49 12.05 -1.56
N SER A 253 4.68 11.48 -2.47
CA SER A 253 3.38 10.89 -2.14
C SER A 253 3.41 9.36 -2.14
N ILE A 254 4.53 8.76 -2.51
CA ILE A 254 4.72 7.31 -2.54
C ILE A 254 5.34 6.81 -1.23
N ARG A 255 5.11 5.53 -0.92
CA ARG A 255 5.62 4.89 0.30
C ARG A 255 7.15 4.98 0.37
N PRO A 256 7.72 5.55 1.44
CA PRO A 256 9.16 5.49 1.67
C PRO A 256 9.62 4.07 2.03
N THR A 257 10.92 3.82 1.95
CA THR A 257 11.56 2.56 2.37
C THR A 257 12.67 2.89 3.34
N LEU A 258 12.71 2.17 4.47
CA LEU A 258 13.71 2.33 5.52
C LEU A 258 14.70 1.18 5.46
N ILE A 259 15.98 1.49 5.40
CA ILE A 259 17.08 0.52 5.46
C ILE A 259 18.17 1.12 6.36
N ASP A 260 18.45 0.45 7.45
CA ASP A 260 19.40 0.92 8.47
C ASP A 260 19.05 2.34 8.95
N ASN A 261 19.97 3.28 8.80
CA ASN A 261 19.79 4.68 9.15
C ASN A 261 19.37 5.57 7.97
N LEU A 262 18.92 4.97 6.86
CA LEU A 262 18.55 5.69 5.66
C LEU A 262 17.05 5.56 5.36
N ILE A 263 16.49 6.65 4.85
CA ILE A 263 15.17 6.72 4.25
C ILE A 263 15.34 6.95 2.75
N PHE A 264 14.73 6.06 1.98
CA PHE A 264 14.66 6.17 0.52
C PHE A 264 13.25 6.60 0.12
N THR A 265 13.15 7.61 -0.73
CA THR A 265 11.87 8.03 -1.33
C THR A 265 12.07 8.59 -2.73
N VAL A 266 10.97 8.80 -3.46
CA VAL A 266 11.00 9.45 -4.77
C VAL A 266 9.99 10.57 -4.79
N SER A 267 10.43 11.77 -5.16
CA SER A 267 9.55 12.93 -5.27
C SER A 267 8.63 12.85 -6.48
N GLU A 268 7.55 13.62 -6.50
CA GLU A 268 6.63 13.72 -7.64
C GLU A 268 7.33 14.17 -8.95
N LYS A 269 8.44 14.89 -8.83
CA LYS A 269 9.27 15.35 -9.96
C LYS A 269 10.31 14.33 -10.43
N GLY A 270 10.33 13.12 -9.81
CA GLY A 270 11.26 12.04 -10.16
C GLY A 270 12.65 12.17 -9.56
N PHE A 271 12.82 12.89 -8.46
CA PHE A 271 14.06 12.85 -7.70
C PHE A 271 14.06 11.66 -6.77
N PHE A 272 14.99 10.74 -6.94
CA PHE A 272 15.33 9.73 -5.96
C PHE A 272 16.11 10.39 -4.84
N ILE A 273 15.61 10.28 -3.62
CA ILE A 273 16.05 11.03 -2.45
C ILE A 273 16.48 10.06 -1.36
N ILE A 274 17.64 10.32 -0.78
CA ILE A 274 18.18 9.60 0.37
C ILE A 274 18.29 10.59 1.53
N ILE A 275 17.73 10.23 2.68
CA ILE A 275 17.64 11.06 3.88
C ILE A 275 18.21 10.29 5.06
N ASP A 276 18.95 10.96 5.93
CA ASP A 276 19.36 10.42 7.23
C ASP A 276 18.11 10.30 8.13
N LYS A 277 17.82 9.08 8.58
CA LYS A 277 16.63 8.78 9.38
C LYS A 277 16.66 9.46 10.75
N ASN A 278 17.85 9.70 11.33
CA ASN A 278 17.97 10.18 12.70
C ASN A 278 17.67 11.69 12.81
N ASN A 279 18.07 12.46 11.80
CA ASN A 279 17.97 13.93 11.84
C ASN A 279 17.18 14.55 10.69
N GLY A 280 16.76 13.75 9.70
CA GLY A 280 16.01 14.22 8.54
C GLY A 280 16.86 14.95 7.49
N ASN A 281 18.18 14.96 7.60
CA ASN A 281 19.05 15.65 6.68
C ASN A 281 19.08 14.97 5.31
N LEU A 282 19.00 15.78 4.26
CA LEU A 282 19.13 15.33 2.88
C LEU A 282 20.57 14.90 2.61
N ILE A 283 20.77 13.62 2.29
CA ILE A 283 22.09 13.08 1.89
C ILE A 283 22.28 13.25 0.38
N ARG A 284 21.25 12.92 -0.41
CA ARG A 284 21.31 12.98 -1.88
C ARG A 284 19.91 13.15 -2.49
N ALA A 285 19.88 13.85 -3.63
CA ALA A 285 18.72 13.89 -4.52
C ALA A 285 19.21 13.81 -5.97
N THR A 286 18.79 12.76 -6.70
CA THR A 286 19.20 12.54 -8.11
C THR A 286 17.94 12.37 -8.96
N ASN A 287 17.84 13.10 -10.08
CA ASN A 287 16.68 12.98 -10.97
C ASN A 287 16.78 11.72 -11.82
N VAL A 288 15.88 10.76 -11.58
CA VAL A 288 15.83 9.47 -12.30
C VAL A 288 14.98 9.54 -13.58
N PHE A 289 14.34 10.68 -13.87
CA PHE A 289 13.57 10.87 -15.11
C PHE A 289 14.36 11.51 -16.24
N ASN A 290 15.61 11.89 -16.04
CA ASN A 290 16.43 12.60 -17.02
C ASN A 290 16.57 11.88 -18.37
N GLN A 291 16.57 10.56 -18.38
CA GLN A 291 16.71 9.75 -19.59
C GLN A 291 15.39 9.54 -20.35
N ILE A 292 14.24 9.99 -19.78
CA ILE A 292 12.96 9.80 -20.43
C ILE A 292 12.67 10.99 -21.37
N LYS A 293 12.75 10.74 -22.66
CA LYS A 293 12.68 11.77 -23.71
C LYS A 293 11.31 12.48 -23.85
N ASN A 294 10.24 12.00 -23.26
CA ASN A 294 8.89 12.48 -23.51
C ASN A 294 8.46 13.52 -22.46
N LYS A 295 8.82 14.80 -22.68
CA LYS A 295 8.48 15.92 -21.79
C LYS A 295 7.01 16.39 -21.86
N LYS A 296 6.22 15.93 -22.82
CA LYS A 296 4.84 16.42 -23.02
C LYS A 296 3.82 15.88 -22.02
N ASN A 297 4.02 14.68 -21.49
CA ASN A 297 3.13 14.09 -20.49
C ASN A 297 3.85 14.06 -19.14
N LYS A 298 3.27 14.67 -18.11
CA LYS A 298 3.82 14.70 -16.75
C LYS A 298 3.97 13.27 -16.22
N ILE A 299 5.17 12.71 -16.34
CA ILE A 299 5.52 11.40 -15.79
C ILE A 299 5.53 11.53 -14.26
N LYS A 300 4.80 10.63 -13.59
CA LYS A 300 4.74 10.57 -12.14
C LYS A 300 5.19 9.20 -11.65
N PRO A 301 5.92 9.14 -10.53
CA PRO A 301 6.21 7.88 -9.87
C PRO A 301 4.90 7.27 -9.33
N VAL A 302 4.80 5.94 -9.38
CA VAL A 302 3.69 5.19 -8.80
C VAL A 302 4.14 4.47 -7.53
N GLY A 303 5.35 3.92 -7.55
CA GLY A 303 5.95 3.27 -6.40
C GLY A 303 7.28 2.66 -6.77
N PHE A 304 8.07 2.31 -5.77
CA PHE A 304 9.37 1.68 -5.97
C PHE A 304 9.64 0.60 -4.93
N VAL A 305 10.64 -0.20 -5.20
CA VAL A 305 11.27 -1.11 -4.25
C VAL A 305 12.77 -0.97 -4.33
N VAL A 306 13.44 -1.25 -3.21
CA VAL A 306 14.91 -1.23 -3.11
C VAL A 306 15.41 -2.67 -3.18
N GLY A 307 16.31 -2.95 -4.11
CA GLY A 307 17.04 -4.20 -4.24
C GLY A 307 18.44 -4.09 -3.65
N LYS A 308 19.31 -5.04 -4.00
CA LYS A 308 20.70 -5.10 -3.50
C LYS A 308 21.53 -3.90 -3.99
N ASN A 309 21.50 -3.64 -5.28
CA ASN A 309 22.31 -2.59 -5.93
C ASN A 309 21.45 -1.51 -6.58
N ASN A 310 20.19 -1.80 -6.86
CA ASN A 310 19.33 -0.95 -7.68
C ASN A 310 18.00 -0.65 -6.97
N ILE A 311 17.39 0.47 -7.36
CA ILE A 311 15.98 0.72 -7.14
C ILE A 311 15.21 0.39 -8.42
N TYR A 312 13.99 -0.07 -8.24
CA TYR A 312 13.05 -0.42 -9.31
C TYR A 312 11.81 0.45 -9.14
N LEU A 313 11.68 1.48 -9.99
CA LEU A 313 10.64 2.50 -9.90
C LEU A 313 9.64 2.36 -11.05
N THR A 314 8.37 2.28 -10.75
CA THR A 314 7.29 2.27 -11.74
C THR A 314 6.66 3.65 -11.93
N THR A 315 6.13 3.90 -13.12
CA THR A 315 5.52 5.18 -13.50
C THR A 315 4.07 5.05 -13.97
N ASN A 316 3.37 6.16 -13.98
CA ASN A 316 2.00 6.27 -14.49
C ASN A 316 1.89 6.07 -16.04
N HIS A 317 3.01 6.01 -16.75
CA HIS A 317 3.07 5.74 -18.19
C HIS A 317 3.69 4.37 -18.51
N GLY A 318 3.58 3.43 -17.58
CA GLY A 318 3.97 2.04 -17.80
C GLY A 318 5.46 1.80 -17.97
N ARG A 319 6.32 2.66 -17.40
CA ARG A 319 7.77 2.46 -17.41
C ARG A 319 8.23 1.86 -16.09
N LEU A 320 9.19 0.95 -16.16
CA LEU A 320 10.00 0.49 -15.06
C LEU A 320 11.39 1.10 -15.23
N ILE A 321 11.77 1.96 -14.30
CA ILE A 321 13.07 2.62 -14.26
C ILE A 321 13.96 1.84 -13.28
N ILE A 322 15.14 1.52 -13.71
CA ILE A 322 16.18 0.91 -12.91
C ILE A 322 17.23 1.97 -12.65
N ALA A 323 17.53 2.26 -11.39
CA ALA A 323 18.58 3.20 -11.04
C ALA A 323 19.48 2.62 -9.95
N ASP A 324 20.75 2.97 -10.03
CA ASP A 324 21.74 2.56 -9.05
C ASP A 324 21.45 3.18 -7.68
N ILE A 325 21.44 2.39 -6.63
CA ILE A 325 21.07 2.85 -5.27
C ILE A 325 22.08 3.84 -4.69
N LYS A 326 23.36 3.71 -5.04
CA LYS A 326 24.41 4.57 -4.47
C LYS A 326 24.47 5.93 -5.14
N SER A 327 24.42 5.99 -6.46
CA SER A 327 24.51 7.25 -7.23
C SER A 327 23.16 7.87 -7.58
N GLY A 328 22.09 7.07 -7.59
CA GLY A 328 20.77 7.45 -8.10
C GLY A 328 20.74 7.58 -9.63
N LYS A 329 21.83 7.23 -10.34
CA LYS A 329 21.86 7.32 -11.82
C LYS A 329 20.96 6.25 -12.42
N THR A 330 20.14 6.66 -13.40
CA THR A 330 19.31 5.73 -14.16
C THR A 330 20.21 4.84 -15.03
N LEU A 331 20.06 3.53 -14.87
CA LEU A 331 20.79 2.51 -15.61
C LEU A 331 20.00 2.07 -16.84
N ASP A 332 18.69 1.87 -16.68
CA ASP A 332 17.80 1.41 -17.76
C ASP A 332 16.34 1.85 -17.55
N VAL A 333 15.57 1.86 -18.64
CA VAL A 333 14.15 2.21 -18.66
C VAL A 333 13.36 1.22 -19.51
N LEU A 334 12.71 0.26 -18.88
CA LEU A 334 11.92 -0.75 -19.56
C LEU A 334 10.49 -0.31 -19.80
N LYS A 335 9.97 -0.52 -20.99
CA LYS A 335 8.55 -0.34 -21.32
C LYS A 335 7.77 -1.59 -20.93
N ILE A 336 6.96 -1.50 -19.88
CA ILE A 336 6.11 -2.58 -19.38
C ILE A 336 4.70 -2.50 -19.97
N ASP A 337 4.15 -1.28 -20.06
CA ASP A 337 2.82 -1.00 -20.62
C ASP A 337 2.78 0.39 -21.27
N ASN A 338 1.64 0.76 -21.88
CA ASN A 338 1.34 2.10 -22.33
C ASN A 338 0.60 2.93 -21.27
N GLU A 339 0.02 2.27 -20.26
CA GLU A 339 -0.78 2.87 -19.20
C GLU A 339 -0.12 2.72 -17.84
N LYS A 340 -0.73 3.30 -16.80
CA LYS A 340 -0.30 3.17 -15.41
C LYS A 340 -0.15 1.70 -15.03
N ILE A 341 0.95 1.39 -14.38
CA ILE A 341 1.22 0.10 -13.74
C ILE A 341 1.31 0.28 -12.22
N SER A 342 1.14 -0.81 -11.47
CA SER A 342 1.24 -0.75 -10.01
C SER A 342 2.66 -0.44 -9.54
N ARG A 343 2.80 -0.13 -8.25
CA ARG A 343 4.09 -0.28 -7.58
C ARG A 343 4.63 -1.70 -7.81
N PRO A 344 5.97 -1.88 -7.82
CA PRO A 344 6.54 -3.21 -7.89
C PRO A 344 6.44 -3.93 -6.54
N PHE A 345 6.39 -5.24 -6.59
CA PHE A 345 6.42 -6.14 -5.43
C PHE A 345 7.55 -7.16 -5.64
N ILE A 346 8.28 -7.50 -4.60
CA ILE A 346 9.33 -8.53 -4.68
C ILE A 346 8.94 -9.69 -3.78
N LEU A 347 8.97 -10.91 -4.30
CA LEU A 347 8.82 -12.16 -3.57
C LEU A 347 9.75 -13.23 -4.15
N SER A 348 10.48 -13.94 -3.29
CA SER A 348 11.32 -15.07 -3.69
C SER A 348 12.19 -14.77 -4.91
N LYS A 349 12.92 -13.64 -4.86
CA LYS A 349 13.78 -13.15 -5.96
C LYS A 349 13.07 -12.86 -7.28
N ASN A 350 11.76 -12.59 -7.25
CA ASN A 350 11.02 -12.18 -8.42
C ASN A 350 10.34 -10.84 -8.18
N LEU A 351 10.28 -10.02 -9.23
CA LEU A 351 9.60 -8.74 -9.23
C LEU A 351 8.25 -8.88 -9.93
N PHE A 352 7.20 -8.42 -9.26
CA PHE A 352 5.82 -8.48 -9.76
C PHE A 352 5.28 -7.08 -10.01
N ILE A 353 4.64 -6.89 -11.15
CA ILE A 353 3.99 -5.64 -11.54
C ILE A 353 2.57 -5.95 -11.99
N ILE A 354 1.57 -5.27 -11.40
CA ILE A 354 0.18 -5.39 -11.81
C ILE A 354 -0.07 -4.42 -12.97
N LYS A 355 -0.69 -4.94 -14.00
CA LYS A 355 -1.26 -4.22 -15.14
C LYS A 355 -2.79 -4.26 -15.03
N GLN A 356 -3.52 -3.57 -15.88
CA GLN A 356 -4.98 -3.53 -15.82
C GLN A 356 -5.66 -4.92 -15.92
N ASN A 357 -5.05 -5.88 -16.59
CA ASN A 357 -5.61 -7.20 -16.88
C ASN A 357 -4.66 -8.38 -16.59
N SER A 358 -3.54 -8.12 -15.95
CA SER A 358 -2.55 -9.16 -15.65
C SER A 358 -1.53 -8.71 -14.62
N ILE A 359 -0.90 -9.69 -14.00
CA ILE A 359 0.34 -9.49 -13.22
C ILE A 359 1.48 -10.04 -14.06
N LEU A 360 2.53 -9.24 -14.21
CA LEU A 360 3.78 -9.63 -14.85
C LEU A 360 4.77 -10.04 -13.76
N ARG A 361 5.41 -11.19 -13.92
CA ARG A 361 6.54 -11.67 -13.10
C ARG A 361 7.82 -11.54 -13.90
N LEU A 362 8.78 -10.86 -13.33
CA LEU A 362 10.16 -10.68 -13.84
C LEU A 362 11.13 -11.34 -12.86
N ASN A 363 12.21 -11.89 -13.38
CA ASN A 363 13.27 -12.52 -12.58
C ASN A 363 14.37 -11.52 -12.25
#